data_f79a6320d756d35c400d052680aa9e44
#
_entry.id   f79a6320d756d35c400d052680aa9e44
#
_cell.length_a   1.000
_cell.length_b   1.000
_cell.length_c   1.000
_cell.angle_alpha   90.00
_cell.angle_beta   90.00
_cell.angle_gamma   90.00
#
_symmetry.space_group_name_H-M   'P 1'
#
loop_
_entity.id
_entity.type
_entity.pdbx_description
1 polymer ?
#
loop_
_entity_poly.entity_id
_entity_poly.type
_entity_poly.pdbx_seq_one_letter_code
_entity_poly.pdbx_strand_id
1 'polypeptide(L)'
;MSEADASLYEMPFAHVVECVKPEREKNNREAYRKFWWRHAEARPNMRKELAPLVRYIATPAVSKHRLFAFLSGKVLPDQATLAITRADDTTFGILHSRFHELWSLGMCTWMGVGNDPRYTPTTCFETFPFPAHLTPKDTANWRAVIPADCPVKGVAEKIAAAAEKLNSLREAWLNPPEWVKWVITPEEEKAGFPKRPVAKPGHEADVKKRTLTNLYNARPAWLDMAHKALDATVAEAYGWTDYTPEMPDEEILRRLLALNLERSAKN
;
A
#
# COMPACT_ATOMS: atom_id res chain seq x y z
N MET A 1 12.77 -7.88 22.95
CA MET A 1 13.55 -6.91 23.73
C MET A 1 13.03 -6.95 25.15
N SER A 2 13.84 -7.35 26.11
CA SER A 2 13.55 -7.24 27.56
C SER A 2 13.69 -5.80 28.02
N GLU A 3 13.30 -5.50 29.26
CA GLU A 3 13.53 -4.18 29.84
C GLU A 3 15.02 -3.88 30.00
N ALA A 4 15.80 -4.91 30.38
CA ALA A 4 17.24 -4.80 30.47
C ALA A 4 17.90 -4.49 29.10
N ASP A 5 17.45 -5.13 28.01
CA ASP A 5 17.96 -4.80 26.67
C ASP A 5 17.58 -3.37 26.26
N ALA A 6 16.37 -2.91 26.63
CA ALA A 6 15.92 -1.57 26.33
C ALA A 6 16.72 -0.50 27.09
N SER A 7 17.12 -0.79 28.34
CA SER A 7 17.90 0.14 29.16
C SER A 7 19.32 0.40 28.64
N LEU A 8 19.86 -0.48 27.77
CA LEU A 8 21.13 -0.24 27.07
C LEU A 8 21.09 0.96 26.10
N TYR A 9 19.89 1.39 25.72
CA TYR A 9 19.68 2.62 24.94
C TYR A 9 19.41 3.78 25.89
N GLU A 10 20.42 4.25 26.59
CA GLU A 10 20.33 5.15 27.75
C GLU A 10 19.40 6.35 27.52
N MET A 11 19.66 7.18 26.52
CA MET A 11 18.88 8.39 26.24
C MET A 11 17.41 8.11 25.88
N PRO A 12 17.11 7.23 24.89
CA PRO A 12 15.73 6.85 24.59
C PRO A 12 15.00 6.20 25.78
N PHE A 13 15.71 5.36 26.54
CA PHE A 13 15.12 4.68 27.69
C PHE A 13 14.77 5.66 28.81
N ALA A 14 15.67 6.60 29.14
CA ALA A 14 15.42 7.66 30.13
C ALA A 14 14.17 8.46 29.75
N HIS A 15 14.03 8.86 28.48
CA HIS A 15 12.85 9.56 27.99
C HIS A 15 11.56 8.72 28.16
N VAL A 16 11.61 7.43 27.86
CA VAL A 16 10.44 6.55 28.02
C VAL A 16 10.09 6.33 29.50
N VAL A 17 11.08 6.27 30.39
CA VAL A 17 10.87 6.21 31.83
C VAL A 17 10.16 7.47 32.34
N GLU A 18 10.59 8.64 31.91
CA GLU A 18 10.04 9.92 32.33
C GLU A 18 8.65 10.20 31.73
N CYS A 19 8.49 10.01 30.42
CA CYS A 19 7.31 10.47 29.70
C CYS A 19 6.24 9.40 29.50
N VAL A 20 6.60 8.11 29.42
CA VAL A 20 5.67 7.04 29.04
C VAL A 20 5.26 6.16 30.23
N LYS A 21 6.21 5.81 31.10
CA LYS A 21 5.97 4.90 32.23
C LYS A 21 4.83 5.37 33.14
N PRO A 22 4.77 6.66 33.58
CA PRO A 22 3.72 7.11 34.49
C PRO A 22 2.29 6.98 33.93
N GLU A 23 2.12 7.15 32.61
CA GLU A 23 0.82 6.97 31.96
C GLU A 23 0.47 5.49 31.79
N ARG A 24 1.48 4.67 31.47
CA ARG A 24 1.32 3.23 31.27
C ARG A 24 0.96 2.50 32.58
N GLU A 25 1.52 2.92 33.71
CA GLU A 25 1.23 2.34 35.02
C GLU A 25 -0.24 2.53 35.43
N LYS A 26 -0.88 3.60 34.95
CA LYS A 26 -2.30 3.90 35.20
C LYS A 26 -3.24 3.21 34.19
N ASN A 27 -2.72 2.51 33.20
CA ASN A 27 -3.54 1.92 32.13
C ASN A 27 -4.28 0.68 32.62
N ASN A 28 -5.54 0.51 32.23
CA ASN A 28 -6.35 -0.64 32.63
C ASN A 28 -5.88 -1.97 31.98
N ARG A 29 -5.13 -1.91 30.87
CA ARG A 29 -4.62 -3.11 30.20
C ARG A 29 -3.32 -3.57 30.85
N GLU A 30 -3.32 -4.78 31.43
CA GLU A 30 -2.15 -5.35 32.09
C GLU A 30 -0.89 -5.38 31.19
N ALA A 31 -1.04 -5.76 29.93
CA ALA A 31 0.08 -5.81 28.99
C ALA A 31 0.78 -4.45 28.81
N TYR A 32 0.05 -3.34 28.92
CA TYR A 32 0.61 -1.99 28.82
C TYR A 32 1.40 -1.60 30.06
N ARG A 33 0.96 -2.03 31.24
CA ARG A 33 1.69 -1.84 32.50
C ARG A 33 2.95 -2.70 32.53
N LYS A 34 2.80 -4.00 32.19
CA LYS A 34 3.88 -4.99 32.26
C LYS A 34 5.01 -4.74 31.26
N PHE A 35 4.67 -4.24 30.06
CA PHE A 35 5.62 -3.96 28.97
C PHE A 35 5.64 -2.48 28.62
N TRP A 36 5.66 -1.62 29.61
CA TRP A 36 5.53 -0.16 29.49
C TRP A 36 6.57 0.48 28.55
N TRP A 37 7.76 -0.11 28.40
CA TRP A 37 8.83 0.37 27.53
C TRP A 37 8.65 -0.03 26.04
N ARG A 38 7.64 -0.82 25.71
CA ARG A 38 7.35 -1.25 24.36
C ARG A 38 6.20 -0.45 23.75
N HIS A 39 6.16 -0.40 22.42
CA HIS A 39 4.93 0.01 21.74
C HIS A 39 3.74 -0.85 22.22
N ALA A 40 2.60 -0.21 22.38
CA ALA A 40 1.36 -0.86 22.84
C ALA A 40 1.01 -2.09 21.98
N GLU A 41 1.19 -1.96 20.67
CA GLU A 41 0.99 -3.03 19.70
C GLU A 41 2.25 -3.15 18.85
N ALA A 42 3.12 -4.07 19.22
CA ALA A 42 4.40 -4.28 18.54
C ALA A 42 4.27 -4.95 17.16
N ARG A 43 3.07 -5.47 16.82
CA ARG A 43 2.74 -6.12 15.54
C ARG A 43 3.79 -7.14 15.08
N PRO A 44 4.14 -8.18 15.89
CA PRO A 44 5.25 -9.09 15.58
C PRO A 44 5.02 -9.86 14.28
N ASN A 45 3.79 -10.27 13.98
CA ASN A 45 3.46 -10.99 12.76
C ASN A 45 3.68 -10.11 11.51
N MET A 46 3.19 -8.86 11.52
CA MET A 46 3.45 -7.92 10.42
C MET A 46 4.94 -7.73 10.19
N ARG A 47 5.73 -7.52 11.25
CA ARG A 47 7.19 -7.35 11.16
C ARG A 47 7.86 -8.59 10.57
N LYS A 48 7.43 -9.79 10.97
CA LYS A 48 7.95 -11.05 10.44
C LYS A 48 7.67 -11.19 8.94
N GLU A 49 6.47 -10.86 8.51
CA GLU A 49 6.07 -10.94 7.09
C GLU A 49 6.74 -9.85 6.23
N LEU A 50 6.98 -8.66 6.78
CA LEU A 50 7.68 -7.58 6.06
C LEU A 50 9.20 -7.78 6.00
N ALA A 51 9.81 -8.46 6.97
CA ALA A 51 11.27 -8.58 7.09
C ALA A 51 11.98 -9.13 5.84
N PRO A 52 11.45 -10.12 5.09
CA PRO A 52 12.08 -10.65 3.89
C PRO A 52 11.86 -9.78 2.64
N LEU A 53 11.00 -8.75 2.72
CA LEU A 53 10.62 -7.95 1.57
C LEU A 53 11.53 -6.72 1.43
N VAL A 54 12.03 -6.47 0.22
CA VAL A 54 12.74 -5.22 -0.10
C VAL A 54 11.78 -4.03 -0.07
N ARG A 55 10.56 -4.23 -0.56
CA ARG A 55 9.46 -3.26 -0.57
C ARG A 55 8.14 -3.97 -0.30
N TYR A 56 7.13 -3.24 0.10
CA TYR A 56 5.76 -3.75 0.27
C TYR A 56 4.76 -2.70 -0.18
N ILE A 57 3.53 -3.14 -0.45
CA ILE A 57 2.44 -2.25 -0.87
C ILE A 57 1.78 -1.68 0.39
N ALA A 58 1.55 -0.38 0.40
CA ALA A 58 0.88 0.33 1.48
C ALA A 58 -0.27 1.19 0.95
N THR A 59 -1.32 1.33 1.76
CA THR A 59 -2.45 2.23 1.49
C THR A 59 -2.91 2.91 2.78
N PRO A 60 -3.32 4.19 2.74
CA PRO A 60 -3.95 4.82 3.89
C PRO A 60 -5.26 4.12 4.27
N ALA A 61 -5.50 3.96 5.57
CA ALA A 61 -6.76 3.40 6.06
C ALA A 61 -7.97 4.28 5.66
N VAL A 62 -7.78 5.61 5.67
CA VAL A 62 -8.80 6.58 5.25
C VAL A 62 -8.16 7.54 4.26
N SER A 63 -8.75 7.70 3.09
CA SER A 63 -8.24 8.60 2.05
C SER A 63 -9.32 8.91 1.02
N LYS A 64 -9.36 10.14 0.53
CA LYS A 64 -10.28 10.59 -0.53
C LYS A 64 -10.18 9.75 -1.80
N HIS A 65 -8.95 9.36 -2.17
CA HIS A 65 -8.69 8.52 -3.34
C HIS A 65 -8.14 7.17 -2.90
N ARG A 66 -8.49 6.10 -3.60
CA ARG A 66 -7.92 4.79 -3.35
C ARG A 66 -6.52 4.70 -3.97
N LEU A 67 -5.52 4.89 -3.12
CA LEU A 67 -4.11 5.02 -3.51
C LEU A 67 -3.27 3.94 -2.85
N PHE A 68 -2.39 3.36 -3.64
CA PHE A 68 -1.36 2.43 -3.15
C PHE A 68 0.02 2.98 -3.49
N ALA A 69 0.99 2.71 -2.63
CA ALA A 69 2.39 3.08 -2.83
C ALA A 69 3.29 1.94 -2.38
N PHE A 70 4.48 1.84 -2.96
CA PHE A 70 5.51 0.99 -2.41
C PHE A 70 6.25 1.71 -1.30
N LEU A 71 6.39 1.04 -0.16
CA LEU A 71 7.28 1.44 0.92
C LEU A 71 8.43 0.44 1.04
N SER A 72 9.61 0.92 1.44
CA SER A 72 10.74 0.05 1.76
C SER A 72 10.39 -0.90 2.92
N GLY A 73 10.81 -2.15 2.85
CA GLY A 73 10.67 -3.11 3.95
C GLY A 73 11.34 -2.70 5.26
N LYS A 74 12.20 -1.67 5.23
CA LYS A 74 12.81 -1.06 6.42
C LYS A 74 11.92 -0.01 7.10
N VAL A 75 10.92 0.50 6.40
CA VAL A 75 9.96 1.48 6.93
C VAL A 75 8.78 0.72 7.51
N LEU A 76 8.43 1.01 8.75
CA LEU A 76 7.24 0.45 9.41
C LEU A 76 6.07 1.43 9.28
N PRO A 77 4.89 0.96 8.86
CA PRO A 77 3.71 1.80 8.78
C PRO A 77 3.19 2.11 10.20
N ASP A 78 2.55 3.26 10.33
CA ASP A 78 1.76 3.60 11.51
C ASP A 78 0.37 2.94 11.49
N GLN A 79 -0.46 3.23 12.48
CA GLN A 79 -1.83 2.68 12.58
C GLN A 79 -2.79 3.18 11.50
N ALA A 80 -2.49 4.31 10.86
CA ALA A 80 -3.33 4.90 9.81
C ALA A 80 -2.97 4.35 8.41
N THR A 81 -1.95 3.49 8.32
CA THR A 81 -1.44 2.91 7.09
C THR A 81 -1.56 1.39 7.13
N LEU A 82 -2.21 0.82 6.14
CA LEU A 82 -2.34 -0.63 5.97
C LEU A 82 -1.18 -1.15 5.12
N ALA A 83 -0.53 -2.22 5.59
CA ALA A 83 0.52 -2.92 4.88
C ALA A 83 -0.03 -4.18 4.20
N ILE A 84 0.24 -4.32 2.92
CA ILE A 84 -0.03 -5.53 2.14
C ILE A 84 1.34 -6.16 1.84
N THR A 85 1.57 -7.36 2.37
CA THR A 85 2.86 -8.06 2.31
C THR A 85 3.13 -8.64 0.92
N ARG A 86 3.10 -7.78 -0.10
CA ARG A 86 3.39 -8.07 -1.50
C ARG A 86 4.37 -7.05 -2.05
N ALA A 87 5.30 -7.50 -2.88
CA ALA A 87 6.36 -6.67 -3.45
C ALA A 87 6.29 -6.59 -4.99
N ASP A 88 5.38 -7.36 -5.61
CA ASP A 88 5.26 -7.50 -7.05
C ASP A 88 4.38 -6.42 -7.69
N ASP A 89 4.74 -6.02 -8.90
CA ASP A 89 4.02 -5.00 -9.66
C ASP A 89 2.68 -5.50 -10.20
N THR A 90 2.50 -6.81 -10.35
CA THR A 90 1.22 -7.38 -10.79
C THR A 90 0.14 -7.16 -9.75
N THR A 91 0.39 -7.54 -8.48
CA THR A 91 -0.56 -7.28 -7.37
C THR A 91 -0.78 -5.77 -7.20
N PHE A 92 0.29 -4.97 -7.27
CA PHE A 92 0.19 -3.52 -7.20
C PHE A 92 -0.72 -2.95 -8.31
N GLY A 93 -0.57 -3.45 -9.55
CA GLY A 93 -1.40 -3.04 -10.68
C GLY A 93 -2.87 -3.42 -10.51
N ILE A 94 -3.16 -4.66 -10.08
CA ILE A 94 -4.53 -5.09 -9.82
C ILE A 94 -5.21 -4.20 -8.77
N LEU A 95 -4.49 -3.86 -7.67
CA LEU A 95 -5.00 -2.98 -6.63
C LEU A 95 -5.21 -1.54 -7.09
N HIS A 96 -4.44 -1.07 -8.07
CA HIS A 96 -4.60 0.26 -8.67
C HIS A 96 -5.64 0.32 -9.80
N SER A 97 -6.16 -0.82 -10.23
CA SER A 97 -7.15 -0.88 -11.29
C SER A 97 -8.51 -0.32 -10.86
N ARG A 98 -9.29 0.16 -11.83
CA ARG A 98 -10.68 0.57 -11.66
C ARG A 98 -11.54 -0.54 -11.03
N PHE A 99 -11.22 -1.80 -11.32
CA PHE A 99 -11.95 -2.96 -10.78
C PHE A 99 -11.85 -3.02 -9.26
N HIS A 100 -10.64 -2.92 -8.71
CA HIS A 100 -10.43 -2.92 -7.27
C HIS A 100 -10.89 -1.61 -6.62
N GLU A 101 -10.71 -0.47 -7.28
CA GLU A 101 -11.21 0.82 -6.78
C GLU A 101 -12.72 0.76 -6.57
N LEU A 102 -13.48 0.38 -7.60
CA LEU A 102 -14.95 0.27 -7.52
C LEU A 102 -15.39 -0.72 -6.45
N TRP A 103 -14.78 -1.93 -6.42
CA TRP A 103 -15.07 -2.91 -5.38
C TRP A 103 -14.81 -2.36 -3.99
N SER A 104 -13.64 -1.78 -3.79
CA SER A 104 -13.24 -1.26 -2.48
C SER A 104 -14.12 -0.11 -2.00
N LEU A 105 -14.61 0.75 -2.90
CA LEU A 105 -15.55 1.82 -2.58
C LEU A 105 -16.96 1.29 -2.29
N GLY A 106 -17.39 0.24 -2.98
CA GLY A 106 -18.66 -0.43 -2.70
C GLY A 106 -18.68 -1.19 -1.38
N MET A 107 -17.53 -1.74 -0.94
CA MET A 107 -17.39 -2.56 0.26
C MET A 107 -16.83 -1.81 1.48
N CYS A 108 -16.47 -0.54 1.32
CA CYS A 108 -15.90 0.27 2.40
C CYS A 108 -16.96 0.80 3.37
N THR A 109 -16.51 1.23 4.55
CA THR A 109 -17.29 2.09 5.44
C THR A 109 -16.92 3.55 5.21
N TRP A 110 -17.88 4.44 5.31
CA TRP A 110 -17.68 5.87 5.13
C TRP A 110 -17.57 6.55 6.49
N MET A 111 -16.59 7.43 6.63
CA MET A 111 -16.32 8.18 7.86
C MET A 111 -16.64 9.68 7.70
N GLY A 112 -16.53 10.41 8.80
CA GLY A 112 -16.85 11.84 8.81
C GLY A 112 -18.31 12.09 8.53
N VAL A 113 -18.58 12.98 7.59
CA VAL A 113 -19.94 13.27 7.09
C VAL A 113 -20.33 12.35 5.89
N GLY A 114 -19.64 11.20 5.76
CA GLY A 114 -19.90 10.25 4.69
C GLY A 114 -19.08 10.49 3.40
N ASN A 115 -17.97 11.21 3.50
CA ASN A 115 -17.13 11.58 2.35
C ASN A 115 -15.72 10.96 2.37
N ASP A 116 -15.33 10.29 3.46
CA ASP A 116 -14.02 9.69 3.62
C ASP A 116 -14.11 8.15 3.62
N PRO A 117 -13.81 7.48 2.50
CA PRO A 117 -13.91 6.02 2.41
C PRO A 117 -12.77 5.37 3.20
N ARG A 118 -13.16 4.47 4.13
CA ARG A 118 -12.23 3.69 4.94
C ARG A 118 -11.97 2.33 4.28
N TYR A 119 -10.72 2.07 3.94
CA TYR A 119 -10.28 0.78 3.45
C TYR A 119 -10.16 -0.21 4.62
N THR A 120 -10.99 -1.25 4.62
CA THR A 120 -10.94 -2.30 5.63
C THR A 120 -10.43 -3.59 4.97
N PRO A 121 -9.32 -4.20 5.44
CA PRO A 121 -8.76 -5.40 4.83
C PRO A 121 -9.77 -6.51 4.62
N THR A 122 -10.58 -6.81 5.64
CA THR A 122 -11.55 -7.91 5.63
C THR A 122 -12.72 -7.72 4.67
N THR A 123 -13.08 -6.47 4.33
CA THR A 123 -14.20 -6.19 3.43
C THR A 123 -13.75 -5.70 2.05
N CYS A 124 -12.65 -4.95 1.97
CA CYS A 124 -12.20 -4.37 0.70
C CYS A 124 -11.18 -5.25 -0.03
N PHE A 125 -10.27 -5.93 0.72
CA PHE A 125 -9.19 -6.71 0.12
C PHE A 125 -9.50 -8.21 0.10
N GLU A 126 -9.88 -8.80 1.22
CA GLU A 126 -10.09 -10.25 1.35
C GLU A 126 -11.29 -10.74 0.55
N THR A 127 -12.31 -9.87 0.35
CA THR A 127 -13.49 -10.20 -0.45
C THR A 127 -13.32 -9.89 -1.94
N PHE A 128 -12.27 -9.15 -2.33
CA PHE A 128 -12.07 -8.82 -3.73
C PHE A 128 -11.80 -10.06 -4.58
N PRO A 129 -12.57 -10.29 -5.65
CA PRO A 129 -12.42 -11.48 -6.49
C PRO A 129 -11.27 -11.28 -7.50
N PHE A 130 -10.03 -11.36 -7.05
CA PHE A 130 -8.85 -11.24 -7.91
C PHE A 130 -8.96 -12.08 -9.18
N PRO A 131 -8.31 -11.72 -10.30
CA PRO A 131 -8.25 -12.57 -11.48
C PRO A 131 -7.72 -13.98 -11.15
N ALA A 132 -8.17 -14.99 -11.87
CA ALA A 132 -7.75 -16.37 -11.65
C ALA A 132 -6.21 -16.50 -11.77
N HIS A 133 -5.60 -17.30 -10.92
CA HIS A 133 -4.14 -17.49 -10.80
C HIS A 133 -3.33 -16.24 -10.43
N LEU A 134 -4.01 -15.13 -10.06
CA LEU A 134 -3.40 -13.88 -9.59
C LEU A 134 -3.94 -13.47 -8.21
N THR A 135 -4.48 -14.42 -7.46
CA THR A 135 -4.96 -14.17 -6.09
C THR A 135 -3.77 -13.90 -5.15
N PRO A 136 -4.01 -13.29 -3.96
CA PRO A 136 -2.96 -13.13 -2.96
C PRO A 136 -2.27 -14.42 -2.55
N LYS A 137 -2.95 -15.57 -2.67
CA LYS A 137 -2.38 -16.90 -2.42
C LYS A 137 -1.41 -17.29 -3.53
N ASP A 138 -1.78 -17.07 -4.79
CA ASP A 138 -0.96 -17.40 -5.95
C ASP A 138 0.31 -16.55 -6.00
N THR A 139 0.19 -15.25 -5.67
CA THR A 139 1.30 -14.29 -5.69
C THR A 139 2.14 -14.25 -4.40
N ALA A 140 1.82 -15.09 -3.41
CA ALA A 140 2.44 -15.04 -2.07
C ALA A 140 3.97 -15.09 -2.08
N ASN A 141 4.55 -15.87 -3.01
CA ASN A 141 5.97 -16.12 -3.10
C ASN A 141 6.67 -15.35 -4.25
N TRP A 142 5.96 -14.49 -4.96
CA TRP A 142 6.52 -13.83 -6.15
C TRP A 142 7.61 -12.79 -5.83
N ARG A 143 7.62 -12.26 -4.62
CA ARG A 143 8.55 -11.21 -4.16
C ARG A 143 8.65 -10.03 -5.15
N ALA A 144 9.44 -10.13 -6.21
CA ALA A 144 9.53 -9.15 -7.29
C ALA A 144 9.62 -9.81 -8.68
N VAL A 145 9.49 -11.13 -8.75
CA VAL A 145 9.65 -11.90 -9.99
C VAL A 145 8.46 -12.83 -10.19
N ILE A 146 7.86 -12.78 -11.38
CA ILE A 146 6.78 -13.68 -11.76
C ILE A 146 7.39 -15.05 -12.08
N PRO A 147 6.95 -16.13 -11.42
CA PRO A 147 7.47 -17.47 -11.67
C PRO A 147 7.31 -17.91 -13.14
N ALA A 148 8.26 -18.73 -13.61
CA ALA A 148 8.23 -19.21 -14.98
C ALA A 148 7.04 -20.15 -15.28
N ASP A 149 6.56 -20.84 -14.26
CA ASP A 149 5.44 -21.79 -14.31
C ASP A 149 4.07 -21.15 -14.03
N CYS A 150 3.99 -19.82 -13.90
CA CYS A 150 2.72 -19.13 -13.73
C CYS A 150 1.82 -19.37 -14.98
N PRO A 151 0.61 -19.93 -14.81
CA PRO A 151 -0.29 -20.26 -15.94
C PRO A 151 -0.71 -19.04 -16.76
N VAL A 152 -0.71 -17.86 -16.16
CA VAL A 152 -1.10 -16.58 -16.78
C VAL A 152 0.06 -15.59 -16.84
N LYS A 153 1.29 -16.10 -16.95
CA LYS A 153 2.53 -15.31 -16.92
C LYS A 153 2.49 -14.11 -17.86
N GLY A 154 2.11 -14.31 -19.11
CA GLY A 154 2.08 -13.22 -20.12
C GLY A 154 1.15 -12.07 -19.75
N VAL A 155 -0.02 -12.36 -19.16
CA VAL A 155 -0.96 -11.33 -18.68
C VAL A 155 -0.43 -10.68 -17.42
N ALA A 156 0.14 -11.46 -16.49
CA ALA A 156 0.75 -10.94 -15.28
C ALA A 156 1.89 -9.95 -15.58
N GLU A 157 2.73 -10.27 -16.58
CA GLU A 157 3.81 -9.39 -17.06
C GLU A 157 3.27 -8.09 -17.67
N LYS A 158 2.17 -8.15 -18.43
CA LYS A 158 1.52 -6.95 -18.97
C LYS A 158 1.00 -6.04 -17.86
N ILE A 159 0.35 -6.61 -16.85
CA ILE A 159 -0.12 -5.86 -15.68
C ILE A 159 1.06 -5.23 -14.95
N ALA A 160 2.11 -6.00 -14.69
CA ALA A 160 3.31 -5.52 -14.01
C ALA A 160 3.95 -4.34 -14.77
N ALA A 161 4.12 -4.44 -16.08
CA ALA A 161 4.69 -3.39 -16.90
C ALA A 161 3.83 -2.11 -16.92
N ALA A 162 2.50 -2.24 -16.99
CA ALA A 162 1.58 -1.10 -16.92
C ALA A 162 1.61 -0.44 -15.54
N ALA A 163 1.68 -1.24 -14.49
CA ALA A 163 1.78 -0.78 -13.10
C ALA A 163 3.10 -0.07 -12.81
N GLU A 164 4.23 -0.61 -13.27
CA GLU A 164 5.55 -0.01 -13.17
C GLU A 164 5.59 1.34 -13.90
N LYS A 165 5.02 1.42 -15.11
CA LYS A 165 4.92 2.67 -15.85
C LYS A 165 4.09 3.71 -15.10
N LEU A 166 2.92 3.33 -14.58
CA LEU A 166 2.08 4.21 -13.76
C LEU A 166 2.85 4.72 -12.54
N ASN A 167 3.52 3.83 -11.81
CA ASN A 167 4.29 4.20 -10.63
C ASN A 167 5.46 5.12 -10.98
N SER A 168 6.21 4.85 -12.05
CA SER A 168 7.32 5.67 -12.51
C SER A 168 6.88 7.09 -12.91
N LEU A 169 5.75 7.22 -13.60
CA LEU A 169 5.17 8.52 -13.95
C LEU A 169 4.75 9.31 -12.70
N ARG A 170 4.16 8.63 -11.71
CA ARG A 170 3.79 9.24 -10.43
C ARG A 170 5.02 9.72 -9.66
N GLU A 171 6.05 8.88 -9.56
CA GLU A 171 7.31 9.23 -8.89
C GLU A 171 7.99 10.41 -9.56
N ALA A 172 8.05 10.45 -10.88
CA ALA A 172 8.61 11.58 -11.63
C ALA A 172 7.83 12.88 -11.38
N TRP A 173 6.49 12.79 -11.26
CA TRP A 173 5.68 13.95 -10.94
C TRP A 173 5.84 14.40 -9.49
N LEU A 174 5.91 13.45 -8.54
CA LEU A 174 6.08 13.75 -7.12
C LEU A 174 7.45 14.35 -6.82
N ASN A 175 8.50 13.86 -7.48
CA ASN A 175 9.91 14.13 -7.19
C ASN A 175 10.66 14.62 -8.45
N PRO A 176 10.27 15.75 -9.07
CA PRO A 176 10.95 16.24 -10.25
C PRO A 176 12.43 16.54 -9.95
N PRO A 177 13.36 16.02 -10.76
CA PRO A 177 14.79 16.09 -10.47
C PRO A 177 15.34 17.52 -10.44
N GLU A 178 14.69 18.44 -11.12
CA GLU A 178 15.01 19.87 -11.09
C GLU A 178 14.69 20.53 -9.74
N TRP A 179 13.70 20.00 -8.96
CA TRP A 179 13.27 20.56 -7.68
C TRP A 179 13.69 19.75 -6.46
N VAL A 180 14.08 18.48 -6.67
CA VAL A 180 14.33 17.53 -5.58
C VAL A 180 15.76 16.98 -5.67
N LYS A 181 16.38 16.80 -4.52
CA LYS A 181 17.60 16.01 -4.33
C LYS A 181 17.30 14.83 -3.40
N TRP A 182 17.93 13.70 -3.70
CA TRP A 182 17.83 12.49 -2.86
C TRP A 182 18.96 12.47 -1.86
N VAL A 183 18.62 12.42 -0.58
CA VAL A 183 19.56 12.46 0.54
C VAL A 183 19.42 11.21 1.41
N ILE A 184 20.53 10.83 2.03
CA ILE A 184 20.61 9.81 3.06
C ILE A 184 21.76 10.20 3.99
N THR A 185 21.59 9.99 5.30
CA THR A 185 22.70 10.14 6.24
C THR A 185 23.52 8.85 6.32
N PRO A 186 24.79 8.91 6.76
CA PRO A 186 25.61 7.71 6.94
C PRO A 186 24.96 6.67 7.88
N GLU A 187 24.26 7.12 8.91
CA GLU A 187 23.55 6.27 9.87
C GLU A 187 22.34 5.58 9.23
N GLU A 188 21.56 6.33 8.44
CA GLU A 188 20.41 5.80 7.68
C GLU A 188 20.89 4.76 6.65
N GLU A 189 21.99 5.05 5.93
CA GLU A 189 22.57 4.15 4.94
C GLU A 189 23.08 2.84 5.59
N LYS A 190 23.79 2.96 6.72
CA LYS A 190 24.26 1.81 7.50
C LYS A 190 23.09 0.96 8.04
N ALA A 191 21.99 1.58 8.38
CA ALA A 191 20.77 0.89 8.82
C ALA A 191 19.95 0.31 7.66
N GLY A 192 20.31 0.62 6.40
CA GLY A 192 19.66 0.13 5.18
C GLY A 192 18.37 0.86 4.85
N PHE A 193 18.19 2.11 5.32
CA PHE A 193 17.06 2.94 4.91
C PHE A 193 17.20 3.42 3.47
N PRO A 194 16.09 3.68 2.75
CA PRO A 194 16.12 4.27 1.42
C PRO A 194 16.52 5.76 1.49
N LYS A 195 17.09 6.27 0.39
CA LYS A 195 17.22 7.72 0.20
C LYS A 195 15.84 8.37 0.24
N ARG A 196 15.77 9.58 0.79
CA ARG A 196 14.53 10.37 0.86
C ARG A 196 14.63 11.63 0.01
N PRO A 197 13.53 12.05 -0.64
CA PRO A 197 13.53 13.28 -1.43
C PRO A 197 13.51 14.51 -0.50
N VAL A 198 14.31 15.50 -0.84
CA VAL A 198 14.35 16.80 -0.14
C VAL A 198 14.31 17.90 -1.19
N ALA A 199 13.49 18.91 -0.96
CA ALA A 199 13.40 20.05 -1.85
C ALA A 199 14.76 20.77 -1.97
N LYS A 200 15.11 21.18 -3.19
CA LYS A 200 16.21 22.11 -3.43
C LYS A 200 15.83 23.51 -2.97
N PRO A 201 16.80 24.37 -2.60
CA PRO A 201 16.53 25.74 -2.17
C PRO A 201 15.65 26.49 -3.18
N GLY A 202 14.57 27.12 -2.69
CA GLY A 202 13.61 27.87 -3.50
C GLY A 202 12.44 27.05 -4.06
N HIS A 203 12.45 25.71 -3.91
CA HIS A 203 11.37 24.81 -4.39
C HIS A 203 10.56 24.16 -3.28
N GLU A 204 10.74 24.57 -2.02
CA GLU A 204 10.07 23.94 -0.86
C GLU A 204 8.54 24.04 -0.95
N ALA A 205 8.03 25.19 -1.36
CA ALA A 205 6.60 25.42 -1.51
C ALA A 205 5.98 24.63 -2.67
N ASP A 206 6.75 24.43 -3.74
CA ASP A 206 6.29 23.67 -4.91
C ASP A 206 6.28 22.18 -4.63
N VAL A 207 7.35 21.65 -4.04
CA VAL A 207 7.44 20.24 -3.64
C VAL A 207 6.38 19.90 -2.60
N LYS A 208 6.08 20.80 -1.65
CA LYS A 208 5.01 20.60 -0.65
C LYS A 208 3.64 20.38 -1.29
N LYS A 209 3.39 20.93 -2.48
CA LYS A 209 2.13 20.74 -3.23
C LYS A 209 2.12 19.43 -4.03
N ARG A 210 3.27 18.77 -4.22
CA ARG A 210 3.40 17.50 -4.95
C ARG A 210 3.02 16.33 -4.05
N THR A 211 1.73 16.13 -3.84
CA THR A 211 1.19 15.01 -3.08
C THR A 211 0.35 14.11 -4.00
N LEU A 212 0.24 12.83 -3.69
CA LEU A 212 -0.64 11.92 -4.43
C LEU A 212 -2.09 12.44 -4.46
N THR A 213 -2.59 12.98 -3.35
CA THR A 213 -3.94 13.56 -3.31
C THR A 213 -4.11 14.69 -4.32
N ASN A 214 -3.14 15.61 -4.41
CA ASN A 214 -3.21 16.70 -5.37
C ASN A 214 -3.09 16.21 -6.83
N LEU A 215 -2.24 15.21 -7.08
CA LEU A 215 -2.11 14.58 -8.39
C LEU A 215 -3.44 13.97 -8.85
N TYR A 216 -4.10 13.21 -7.97
CA TYR A 216 -5.36 12.55 -8.30
C TYR A 216 -6.56 13.51 -8.32
N ASN A 217 -6.51 14.61 -7.57
CA ASN A 217 -7.48 15.70 -7.71
C ASN A 217 -7.37 16.39 -9.09
N ALA A 218 -6.15 16.61 -9.56
CA ALA A 218 -5.89 17.23 -10.86
C ALA A 218 -6.12 16.28 -12.04
N ARG A 219 -5.86 14.98 -11.84
CA ARG A 219 -5.99 13.88 -12.82
C ARG A 219 -5.55 14.28 -14.24
N PRO A 220 -4.27 14.65 -14.45
CA PRO A 220 -3.79 15.07 -15.76
C PRO A 220 -3.94 13.93 -16.78
N ALA A 221 -4.02 14.28 -18.07
CA ALA A 221 -4.27 13.32 -19.14
C ALA A 221 -3.32 12.12 -19.17
N TRP A 222 -2.03 12.33 -18.86
CA TRP A 222 -1.06 11.23 -18.79
C TRP A 222 -1.40 10.21 -17.68
N LEU A 223 -1.90 10.67 -16.53
CA LEU A 223 -2.31 9.79 -15.42
C LEU A 223 -3.55 8.98 -15.82
N ASP A 224 -4.54 9.65 -16.42
CA ASP A 224 -5.75 8.99 -16.92
C ASP A 224 -5.44 7.93 -17.97
N MET A 225 -4.56 8.24 -18.93
CA MET A 225 -4.09 7.28 -19.93
C MET A 225 -3.35 6.09 -19.33
N ALA A 226 -2.50 6.33 -18.32
CA ALA A 226 -1.78 5.25 -17.65
C ALA A 226 -2.73 4.32 -16.89
N HIS A 227 -3.77 4.86 -16.22
CA HIS A 227 -4.82 4.06 -15.60
C HIS A 227 -5.63 3.26 -16.62
N LYS A 228 -6.09 3.89 -17.72
CA LYS A 228 -6.82 3.18 -18.77
C LYS A 228 -6.01 2.03 -19.38
N ALA A 229 -4.71 2.23 -19.58
CA ALA A 229 -3.82 1.17 -20.06
C ALA A 229 -3.69 0.02 -19.05
N LEU A 230 -3.58 0.32 -17.76
CA LEU A 230 -3.56 -0.67 -16.69
C LEU A 230 -4.88 -1.43 -16.62
N ASP A 231 -6.01 -0.73 -16.65
CA ASP A 231 -7.34 -1.32 -16.57
C ASP A 231 -7.60 -2.30 -17.72
N ALA A 232 -7.14 -1.99 -18.94
CA ALA A 232 -7.23 -2.88 -20.08
C ALA A 232 -6.47 -4.20 -19.86
N THR A 233 -5.26 -4.15 -19.24
CA THR A 233 -4.51 -5.37 -18.93
C THR A 233 -5.15 -6.20 -17.81
N VAL A 234 -5.76 -5.55 -16.83
CA VAL A 234 -6.49 -6.26 -15.77
C VAL A 234 -7.79 -6.87 -16.30
N ALA A 235 -8.50 -6.19 -17.21
CA ALA A 235 -9.66 -6.75 -17.90
C ALA A 235 -9.29 -8.02 -18.69
N GLU A 236 -8.14 -8.01 -19.38
CA GLU A 236 -7.59 -9.20 -20.07
C GLU A 236 -7.39 -10.37 -19.07
N ALA A 237 -6.90 -10.09 -17.86
CA ALA A 237 -6.72 -11.10 -16.84
C ALA A 237 -8.05 -11.71 -16.31
N TYR A 238 -9.14 -10.96 -16.36
CA TYR A 238 -10.49 -11.48 -16.10
C TYR A 238 -11.11 -12.19 -17.31
N GLY A 239 -10.49 -12.13 -18.49
CA GLY A 239 -11.04 -12.64 -19.75
C GLY A 239 -12.18 -11.77 -20.31
N TRP A 240 -12.26 -10.49 -19.91
CA TRP A 240 -13.32 -9.57 -20.36
C TRP A 240 -12.91 -8.90 -21.69
N THR A 241 -13.12 -9.61 -22.78
CA THR A 241 -12.76 -9.16 -24.14
C THR A 241 -13.62 -8.00 -24.64
N ASP A 242 -14.75 -7.74 -24.00
CA ASP A 242 -15.69 -6.65 -24.30
C ASP A 242 -15.46 -5.42 -23.41
N TYR A 243 -14.43 -5.41 -22.56
CA TYR A 243 -14.11 -4.28 -21.73
C TYR A 243 -13.69 -3.06 -22.56
N THR A 244 -14.28 -1.91 -22.25
CA THR A 244 -13.84 -0.60 -22.72
C THR A 244 -13.76 0.37 -21.54
N PRO A 245 -12.99 1.47 -21.66
CA PRO A 245 -12.95 2.50 -20.59
C PRO A 245 -14.32 3.09 -20.28
N GLU A 246 -15.26 3.03 -21.20
CA GLU A 246 -16.64 3.53 -21.08
C GLU A 246 -17.60 2.50 -20.47
N MET A 247 -17.15 1.27 -20.19
CA MET A 247 -18.01 0.27 -19.52
C MET A 247 -18.56 0.83 -18.23
N PRO A 248 -19.89 0.76 -17.98
CA PRO A 248 -20.51 1.29 -16.77
C PRO A 248 -19.94 0.65 -15.49
N ASP A 249 -19.81 1.45 -14.43
CA ASP A 249 -19.33 0.99 -13.11
C ASP A 249 -20.22 -0.14 -12.55
N GLU A 250 -21.53 -0.05 -12.74
CA GLU A 250 -22.50 -1.06 -12.32
C GLU A 250 -22.26 -2.41 -13.00
N GLU A 251 -21.89 -2.41 -14.29
CA GLU A 251 -21.60 -3.65 -15.02
C GLU A 251 -20.31 -4.29 -14.50
N ILE A 252 -19.28 -3.51 -14.23
CA ILE A 252 -18.04 -3.99 -13.60
C ILE A 252 -18.35 -4.62 -12.25
N LEU A 253 -19.07 -3.90 -11.38
CA LEU A 253 -19.45 -4.39 -10.05
C LEU A 253 -20.31 -5.65 -10.12
N ARG A 254 -21.26 -5.71 -11.05
CA ARG A 254 -22.11 -6.89 -11.27
C ARG A 254 -21.29 -8.13 -11.61
N ARG A 255 -20.30 -8.00 -12.51
CA ARG A 255 -19.39 -9.09 -12.89
C ARG A 255 -18.50 -9.53 -11.75
N LEU A 256 -17.94 -8.57 -11.02
CA LEU A 256 -17.09 -8.87 -9.85
C LEU A 256 -17.91 -9.57 -8.76
N LEU A 257 -19.14 -9.12 -8.49
CA LEU A 257 -20.01 -9.74 -7.51
C LEU A 257 -20.38 -11.17 -7.91
N ALA A 258 -20.72 -11.39 -9.18
CA ALA A 258 -21.01 -12.73 -9.69
C ALA A 258 -19.82 -13.68 -9.49
N LEU A 259 -18.60 -13.23 -9.79
CA LEU A 259 -17.37 -14.00 -9.59
C LEU A 259 -17.09 -14.28 -8.09
N ASN A 260 -17.34 -13.31 -7.22
CA ASN A 260 -17.21 -13.47 -5.77
C ASN A 260 -18.18 -14.53 -5.24
N LEU A 261 -19.46 -14.45 -5.62
CA LEU A 261 -20.51 -15.39 -5.19
C LEU A 261 -20.23 -16.81 -5.72
N GLU A 262 -19.82 -16.94 -6.98
CA GLU A 262 -19.44 -18.24 -7.55
C GLU A 262 -18.33 -18.92 -6.75
N ARG A 263 -17.31 -18.16 -6.36
CA ARG A 263 -16.18 -18.68 -5.57
C ARG A 263 -16.57 -19.02 -4.14
N SER A 264 -17.42 -18.19 -3.53
CA SER A 264 -17.93 -18.45 -2.18
C SER A 264 -18.80 -19.71 -2.10
N ALA A 265 -19.51 -20.04 -3.17
CA ALA A 265 -20.32 -21.27 -3.24
C ALA A 265 -19.48 -22.56 -3.41
N LYS A 266 -18.21 -22.44 -3.82
CA LYS A 266 -17.28 -23.56 -4.03
C LYS A 266 -16.38 -23.85 -2.81
N ASN A 267 -16.38 -22.96 -1.82
CA ASN A 267 -15.63 -23.09 -0.55
C ASN A 267 -16.56 -23.51 0.58
#